data_585de403823cc06513f5a69da14e7333
#
_entry.id   585de403823cc06513f5a69da14e7333
#
_cell.length_a   1.000
_cell.length_b   1.000
_cell.length_c   1.000
_cell.angle_alpha   90.00
_cell.angle_beta   90.00
_cell.angle_gamma   90.00
#
_symmetry.space_group_name_H-M   'P 1'
#
loop_
_entity.id
_entity.type
_entity.pdbx_description
1 polymer ?
#
loop_
_entity_poly.entity_id
_entity_poly.type
_entity_poly.pdbx_seq_one_letter_code
_entity_poly.pdbx_strand_id
1 'polypeptide(L)'
;MKKMLLLALAATALSAPAIAENHGHKHDKAHAAMHKAHQERMAKILADPSRAEDAKRDKYRHPAETFEFFRIHPDHIVGEYAPGGEWISRTLGRYMEGSGKFNGLYFSTTVFADEKTREAVKAGAAKFPDDVAKVTGKPATDYRAFTLDAVPEGAKGTFDRIIVMRMMHNLMRWNMADQEIKRMRELLKDDGLLGIEQHRAKADAPYSYADGNKGYLREADVIKFMEVNGFELV
;
A
#
# COMPACT_ATOMS: atom_id res chain seq x y z
N MET A 1 -14.35 0.25 16.67
CA MET A 1 -14.52 -0.67 15.52
C MET A 1 -13.13 -1.08 15.03
N LYS A 2 -12.92 -2.36 14.71
CA LYS A 2 -11.65 -2.85 14.18
C LYS A 2 -11.56 -2.52 12.70
N LYS A 3 -10.39 -2.08 12.23
CA LYS A 3 -10.10 -1.85 10.82
C LYS A 3 -9.52 -3.13 10.19
N MET A 4 -9.69 -3.30 8.89
CA MET A 4 -9.27 -4.50 8.17
C MET A 4 -7.82 -4.40 7.69
N LEU A 5 -7.09 -5.52 7.74
CA LEU A 5 -5.70 -5.65 7.31
C LEU A 5 -5.58 -6.69 6.21
N LEU A 6 -4.97 -6.33 5.09
CA LEU A 6 -4.53 -7.27 4.04
C LEU A 6 -3.02 -7.44 4.09
N LEU A 7 -2.56 -8.67 4.24
CA LEU A 7 -1.14 -9.02 4.28
C LEU A 7 -0.77 -9.76 3.00
N ALA A 8 -0.01 -9.12 2.11
CA ALA A 8 0.56 -9.78 0.95
C ALA A 8 1.89 -10.43 1.32
N LEU A 9 1.96 -11.71 1.12
CA LEU A 9 3.15 -12.52 1.32
C LEU A 9 3.64 -12.99 -0.04
N ALA A 10 4.89 -12.72 -0.36
CA ALA A 10 5.54 -13.37 -1.47
C ALA A 10 5.70 -14.87 -1.11
N ALA A 11 4.70 -15.66 -1.46
CA ALA A 11 4.71 -17.10 -1.27
C ALA A 11 4.80 -17.80 -2.62
N THR A 12 5.69 -18.77 -2.70
CA THR A 12 5.63 -19.86 -3.70
C THR A 12 4.26 -20.53 -3.63
N ALA A 13 3.65 -20.72 -4.79
CA ALA A 13 2.32 -21.27 -4.94
C ALA A 13 2.15 -22.60 -4.20
N LEU A 14 1.19 -22.67 -3.29
CA LEU A 14 0.57 -23.89 -2.81
C LEU A 14 -0.94 -23.66 -2.84
N SER A 15 -1.61 -24.45 -3.66
CA SER A 15 -3.06 -24.49 -3.82
C SER A 15 -3.75 -24.88 -2.52
N ALA A 16 -4.68 -24.05 -2.03
CA ALA A 16 -5.62 -24.41 -0.99
C ALA A 16 -7.03 -24.56 -1.57
N PRO A 17 -7.86 -25.50 -1.08
CA PRO A 17 -9.18 -25.79 -1.65
C PRO A 17 -10.20 -24.70 -1.30
N ALA A 18 -11.01 -24.34 -2.29
CA ALA A 18 -12.15 -23.46 -2.15
C ALA A 18 -13.24 -24.08 -1.28
N ILE A 19 -13.69 -23.36 -0.26
CA ILE A 19 -14.99 -23.62 0.39
C ILE A 19 -16.00 -22.72 -0.28
N ALA A 20 -16.92 -23.34 -1.03
CA ALA A 20 -18.03 -22.65 -1.69
C ALA A 20 -19.19 -22.52 -0.70
N GLU A 21 -19.60 -21.27 -0.39
CA GLU A 21 -20.95 -20.97 0.08
C GLU A 21 -21.67 -20.10 -0.93
N ASN A 22 -22.87 -20.55 -1.24
CA ASN A 22 -23.73 -20.17 -2.35
C ASN A 22 -24.56 -18.93 -1.99
N HIS A 23 -24.14 -17.73 -2.41
CA HIS A 23 -24.95 -16.52 -2.43
C HIS A 23 -24.96 -15.86 -3.81
N GLY A 24 -26.05 -16.15 -4.54
CA GLY A 24 -26.71 -15.30 -5.54
C GLY A 24 -25.95 -14.81 -6.76
N HIS A 25 -26.17 -15.43 -7.92
CA HIS A 25 -25.72 -15.13 -9.29
C HIS A 25 -25.58 -13.66 -9.76
N LYS A 26 -26.04 -12.66 -9.00
CA LYS A 26 -25.84 -11.24 -9.35
C LYS A 26 -24.52 -10.69 -8.81
N HIS A 27 -24.10 -11.12 -7.63
CA HIS A 27 -22.81 -10.74 -7.06
C HIS A 27 -21.65 -11.34 -7.87
N ASP A 28 -21.79 -12.58 -8.34
CA ASP A 28 -20.77 -13.24 -9.14
C ASP A 28 -20.50 -12.53 -10.47
N LYS A 29 -21.56 -12.04 -11.15
CA LYS A 29 -21.42 -11.31 -12.42
C LYS A 29 -20.76 -9.94 -12.24
N ALA A 30 -21.10 -9.20 -11.18
CA ALA A 30 -20.49 -7.91 -10.90
C ALA A 30 -19.01 -8.08 -10.53
N HIS A 31 -18.70 -9.05 -9.70
CA HIS A 31 -17.32 -9.38 -9.32
C HIS A 31 -16.49 -9.82 -10.53
N ALA A 32 -17.02 -10.68 -11.40
CA ALA A 32 -16.35 -11.10 -12.62
C ALA A 32 -16.11 -9.92 -13.59
N ALA A 33 -17.07 -8.99 -13.71
CA ALA A 33 -16.91 -7.79 -14.54
C ALA A 33 -15.83 -6.86 -13.98
N MET A 34 -15.78 -6.67 -12.66
CA MET A 34 -14.75 -5.87 -12.00
C MET A 34 -13.35 -6.49 -12.15
N HIS A 35 -13.24 -7.80 -11.96
CA HIS A 35 -12.00 -8.55 -12.18
C HIS A 35 -11.51 -8.41 -13.62
N LYS A 36 -12.41 -8.58 -14.61
CA LYS A 36 -12.07 -8.40 -16.02
C LYS A 36 -11.61 -6.98 -16.32
N ALA A 37 -12.31 -5.96 -15.83
CA ALA A 37 -11.92 -4.56 -16.01
C ALA A 37 -10.56 -4.25 -15.36
N HIS A 38 -10.28 -4.82 -14.19
CA HIS A 38 -8.97 -4.75 -13.56
C HIS A 38 -7.88 -5.36 -14.43
N GLN A 39 -8.08 -6.58 -14.92
CA GLN A 39 -7.11 -7.28 -15.77
C GLN A 39 -6.83 -6.51 -17.07
N GLU A 40 -7.87 -6.03 -17.75
CA GLU A 40 -7.73 -5.24 -18.99
C GLU A 40 -6.96 -3.94 -18.74
N ARG A 41 -7.27 -3.23 -17.64
CA ARG A 41 -6.57 -2.00 -17.25
C ARG A 41 -5.10 -2.28 -16.94
N MET A 42 -4.83 -3.28 -16.13
CA MET A 42 -3.46 -3.64 -15.75
C MET A 42 -2.66 -4.10 -16.98
N ALA A 43 -3.22 -4.93 -17.85
CA ALA A 43 -2.56 -5.36 -19.08
C ALA A 43 -2.13 -4.16 -19.94
N LYS A 44 -3.01 -3.15 -20.09
CA LYS A 44 -2.70 -1.92 -20.82
C LYS A 44 -1.57 -1.12 -20.14
N ILE A 45 -1.59 -0.99 -18.83
CA ILE A 45 -0.56 -0.27 -18.07
C ILE A 45 0.78 -1.01 -18.17
N LEU A 46 0.77 -2.34 -18.00
CA LEU A 46 1.99 -3.15 -18.01
C LEU A 46 2.65 -3.22 -19.39
N ALA A 47 1.86 -3.08 -20.46
CA ALA A 47 2.35 -3.03 -21.84
C ALA A 47 2.87 -1.64 -22.28
N ASP A 48 2.75 -0.61 -21.44
CA ASP A 48 3.18 0.76 -21.78
C ASP A 48 4.70 0.81 -21.97
N PRO A 49 5.20 1.20 -23.17
CA PRO A 49 6.65 1.28 -23.45
C PRO A 49 7.43 2.19 -22.50
N SER A 50 6.79 3.22 -21.93
CA SER A 50 7.41 4.12 -20.95
C SER A 50 7.78 3.42 -19.64
N ARG A 51 7.28 2.18 -19.41
CA ARG A 51 7.59 1.34 -18.26
C ARG A 51 8.76 0.38 -18.47
N ALA A 52 9.51 0.47 -19.58
CA ALA A 52 10.54 -0.53 -19.92
C ALA A 52 11.51 -0.86 -18.76
N GLU A 53 11.90 0.12 -17.95
CA GLU A 53 12.76 -0.11 -16.78
C GLU A 53 11.98 -0.76 -15.61
N ASP A 54 10.74 -0.35 -15.39
CA ASP A 54 9.89 -0.93 -14.36
C ASP A 54 9.48 -2.37 -14.69
N ALA A 55 9.21 -2.66 -15.97
CA ALA A 55 8.79 -3.96 -16.47
C ALA A 55 9.80 -5.09 -16.13
N LYS A 56 11.09 -4.75 -15.99
CA LYS A 56 12.12 -5.70 -15.55
C LYS A 56 11.82 -6.31 -14.16
N ARG A 57 11.08 -5.59 -13.34
CA ARG A 57 10.69 -6.00 -11.97
C ARG A 57 9.35 -6.72 -11.91
N ASP A 58 8.48 -6.56 -12.92
CA ASP A 58 7.09 -7.05 -12.89
C ASP A 58 7.02 -8.57 -12.61
N LYS A 59 7.93 -9.36 -13.19
CA LYS A 59 8.03 -10.81 -12.96
C LYS A 59 8.33 -11.22 -11.52
N TYR A 60 8.82 -10.28 -10.70
CA TYR A 60 9.12 -10.52 -9.28
C TYR A 60 8.13 -9.79 -8.35
N ARG A 61 7.41 -8.80 -8.88
CA ARG A 61 6.56 -7.90 -8.11
C ARG A 61 5.08 -8.15 -8.32
N HIS A 62 4.73 -8.85 -9.41
CA HIS A 62 3.37 -9.23 -9.71
C HIS A 62 2.36 -8.09 -9.52
N PRO A 63 2.50 -6.93 -10.21
CA PRO A 63 1.71 -5.73 -9.88
C PRO A 63 0.21 -5.93 -10.06
N ALA A 64 -0.24 -6.70 -11.06
CA ALA A 64 -1.65 -6.97 -11.27
C ALA A 64 -2.24 -7.76 -10.10
N GLU A 65 -1.59 -8.86 -9.75
CA GLU A 65 -2.02 -9.74 -8.65
C GLU A 65 -1.93 -9.02 -7.31
N THR A 66 -0.93 -8.13 -7.13
CA THR A 66 -0.78 -7.33 -5.91
C THR A 66 -1.93 -6.34 -5.74
N PHE A 67 -2.32 -5.62 -6.81
CA PHE A 67 -3.43 -4.67 -6.73
C PHE A 67 -4.76 -5.38 -6.54
N GLU A 68 -4.95 -6.53 -7.18
CA GLU A 68 -6.12 -7.37 -6.99
C GLU A 68 -6.20 -7.90 -5.55
N PHE A 69 -5.11 -8.44 -5.01
CA PHE A 69 -5.03 -8.92 -3.62
C PHE A 69 -5.37 -7.80 -2.62
N PHE A 70 -4.87 -6.59 -2.83
CA PHE A 70 -5.21 -5.44 -2.00
C PHE A 70 -6.58 -4.84 -2.31
N ARG A 71 -7.33 -5.43 -3.24
CA ARG A 71 -8.65 -4.98 -3.67
C ARG A 71 -8.66 -3.49 -4.01
N ILE A 72 -7.63 -3.04 -4.77
CA ILE A 72 -7.52 -1.66 -5.22
C ILE A 72 -8.39 -1.47 -6.47
N HIS A 73 -9.29 -0.48 -6.44
CA HIS A 73 -10.11 -0.08 -7.58
C HIS A 73 -9.72 1.32 -8.04
N PRO A 74 -9.90 1.65 -9.35
CA PRO A 74 -9.45 2.93 -9.90
C PRO A 74 -10.13 4.16 -9.29
N ASP A 75 -11.35 3.99 -8.75
CA ASP A 75 -12.16 5.03 -8.11
C ASP A 75 -11.93 5.17 -6.60
N HIS A 76 -11.14 4.27 -5.99
CA HIS A 76 -10.79 4.34 -4.58
C HIS A 76 -9.93 5.58 -4.26
N ILE A 77 -9.96 6.02 -3.02
CA ILE A 77 -8.94 6.90 -2.45
C ILE A 77 -7.85 6.00 -1.85
N VAL A 78 -6.68 6.03 -2.47
CA VAL A 78 -5.56 5.16 -2.11
C VAL A 78 -4.40 5.99 -1.58
N GLY A 79 -3.82 5.56 -0.45
CA GLY A 79 -2.59 6.07 0.11
C GLY A 79 -1.44 5.08 -0.08
N GLU A 80 -0.30 5.52 -0.62
CA GLU A 80 0.96 4.79 -0.56
C GLU A 80 1.81 5.36 0.56
N TYR A 81 2.14 4.53 1.55
CA TYR A 81 2.98 4.97 2.66
C TYR A 81 4.46 4.91 2.29
N ALA A 82 5.17 6.01 2.60
CA ALA A 82 6.59 6.21 2.31
C ALA A 82 6.93 5.95 0.83
N PRO A 83 6.24 6.62 -0.12
CA PRO A 83 6.49 6.44 -1.53
C PRO A 83 7.94 6.83 -1.85
N GLY A 84 8.70 5.89 -2.41
CA GLY A 84 10.11 6.10 -2.75
C GLY A 84 10.33 6.59 -4.18
N GLY A 85 9.30 7.10 -4.87
CA GLY A 85 9.36 7.39 -6.30
C GLY A 85 9.57 6.12 -7.14
N GLU A 86 9.31 4.99 -6.55
CA GLU A 86 9.54 3.65 -7.08
C GLU A 86 8.45 3.22 -8.06
N TRP A 87 8.63 2.03 -8.64
CA TRP A 87 7.74 1.49 -9.67
C TRP A 87 6.27 1.40 -9.24
N ILE A 88 5.98 1.21 -7.92
CA ILE A 88 4.61 1.09 -7.43
C ILE A 88 3.86 2.43 -7.54
N SER A 89 4.47 3.54 -7.12
CA SER A 89 3.89 4.88 -7.28
C SER A 89 3.59 5.19 -8.75
N ARG A 90 4.52 4.83 -9.65
CA ARG A 90 4.34 5.01 -11.10
C ARG A 90 3.23 4.15 -11.66
N THR A 91 3.05 2.93 -11.13
CA THR A 91 1.97 2.03 -11.55
C THR A 91 0.63 2.47 -10.99
N LEU A 92 0.56 2.84 -9.70
CA LEU A 92 -0.65 3.38 -9.06
C LEU A 92 -1.12 4.67 -9.73
N GLY A 93 -0.20 5.61 -9.99
CA GLY A 93 -0.55 6.88 -10.65
C GLY A 93 -1.21 6.68 -12.02
N ARG A 94 -0.81 5.62 -12.77
CA ARG A 94 -1.47 5.24 -14.02
C ARG A 94 -2.79 4.50 -13.79
N TYR A 95 -2.87 3.70 -12.73
CA TYR A 95 -4.03 2.87 -12.44
C TYR A 95 -5.22 3.68 -11.91
N MET A 96 -4.97 4.68 -11.03
CA MET A 96 -6.03 5.45 -10.40
C MET A 96 -6.71 6.41 -11.38
N GLU A 97 -8.02 6.61 -11.23
CA GLU A 97 -8.83 7.54 -12.01
C GLU A 97 -9.33 8.70 -11.15
N GLY A 98 -9.25 9.90 -11.73
CA GLY A 98 -9.76 11.12 -11.09
C GLY A 98 -8.80 11.78 -10.10
N SER A 99 -9.07 13.07 -9.86
CA SER A 99 -8.25 13.90 -8.98
C SER A 99 -8.36 13.49 -7.51
N GLY A 100 -7.24 13.51 -6.81
CA GLY A 100 -7.16 13.18 -5.38
C GLY A 100 -7.34 11.71 -5.02
N LYS A 101 -7.37 10.81 -6.01
CA LYS A 101 -7.54 9.38 -5.78
C LYS A 101 -6.24 8.69 -5.37
N PHE A 102 -5.09 9.18 -5.80
CA PHE A 102 -3.80 8.68 -5.38
C PHE A 102 -3.06 9.70 -4.50
N ASN A 103 -2.64 9.26 -3.31
CA ASN A 103 -2.03 10.11 -2.30
C ASN A 103 -0.72 9.49 -1.78
N GLY A 104 0.34 10.30 -1.71
CA GLY A 104 1.59 9.95 -1.03
C GLY A 104 1.47 10.24 0.47
N LEU A 105 1.64 9.23 1.31
CA LEU A 105 1.65 9.37 2.76
C LEU A 105 3.10 9.29 3.26
N TYR A 106 3.59 10.40 3.79
CA TYR A 106 4.97 10.49 4.25
C TYR A 106 5.05 10.34 5.78
N PHE A 107 6.23 9.95 6.27
CA PHE A 107 6.48 9.82 7.69
C PHE A 107 6.01 11.06 8.47
N SER A 108 5.55 10.86 9.68
CA SER A 108 5.41 11.96 10.64
C SER A 108 6.77 12.60 10.87
N THR A 109 6.88 13.91 10.71
CA THR A 109 8.18 14.59 10.94
C THR A 109 8.61 14.52 12.39
N THR A 110 7.64 14.37 13.29
CA THR A 110 7.87 14.26 14.76
C THR A 110 8.61 12.99 15.19
N VAL A 111 8.73 11.97 14.33
CA VAL A 111 9.51 10.76 14.65
C VAL A 111 11.02 10.93 14.46
N PHE A 112 11.46 12.02 13.83
CA PHE A 112 12.87 12.28 13.57
C PHE A 112 13.42 13.34 14.50
N ALA A 113 14.58 13.05 15.10
CA ALA A 113 15.25 13.99 16.00
C ALA A 113 15.93 15.15 15.22
N ASP A 114 16.49 14.86 14.04
CA ASP A 114 17.25 15.85 13.28
C ASP A 114 16.38 16.64 12.29
N GLU A 115 16.66 17.95 12.19
CA GLU A 115 15.92 18.88 11.33
C GLU A 115 16.10 18.57 9.85
N LYS A 116 17.29 18.15 9.43
CA LYS A 116 17.60 17.84 8.03
C LYS A 116 16.70 16.72 7.51
N THR A 117 16.49 15.68 8.31
CA THR A 117 15.58 14.57 7.94
C THR A 117 14.14 15.05 7.91
N ARG A 118 13.69 15.86 8.87
CA ARG A 118 12.33 16.44 8.86
C ARG A 118 12.06 17.24 7.59
N GLU A 119 12.97 18.12 7.20
CA GLU A 119 12.85 18.93 5.99
C GLU A 119 12.92 18.06 4.72
N ALA A 120 13.74 17.03 4.68
CA ALA A 120 13.79 16.09 3.56
C ALA A 120 12.47 15.35 3.37
N VAL A 121 11.80 14.94 4.46
CA VAL A 121 10.47 14.30 4.41
C VAL A 121 9.42 15.26 3.87
N LYS A 122 9.39 16.52 4.36
CA LYS A 122 8.47 17.55 3.85
C LYS A 122 8.71 17.86 2.36
N ALA A 123 9.97 18.00 1.97
CA ALA A 123 10.33 18.24 0.57
C ALA A 123 9.93 17.07 -0.33
N GLY A 124 10.08 15.82 0.13
CA GLY A 124 9.60 14.64 -0.56
C GLY A 124 8.09 14.68 -0.78
N ALA A 125 7.32 15.00 0.26
CA ALA A 125 5.87 15.14 0.15
C ALA A 125 5.48 16.25 -0.83
N ALA A 126 6.13 17.41 -0.76
CA ALA A 126 5.84 18.52 -1.67
C ALA A 126 6.13 18.20 -3.14
N LYS A 127 7.12 17.36 -3.40
CA LYS A 127 7.56 16.99 -4.75
C LYS A 127 6.72 15.87 -5.38
N PHE A 128 6.08 15.04 -4.58
CA PHE A 128 5.38 13.83 -5.02
C PHE A 128 4.35 14.08 -6.15
N PRO A 129 3.48 15.10 -6.09
CA PRO A 129 2.52 15.35 -7.16
C PRO A 129 3.18 15.56 -8.53
N ASP A 130 4.25 16.35 -8.57
CA ASP A 130 5.00 16.62 -9.80
C ASP A 130 5.72 15.37 -10.33
N ASP A 131 6.30 14.57 -9.43
CA ASP A 131 7.00 13.34 -9.82
C ASP A 131 6.03 12.31 -10.42
N VAL A 132 4.84 12.15 -9.85
CA VAL A 132 3.81 11.25 -10.41
C VAL A 132 3.25 11.83 -11.71
N ALA A 133 3.00 13.12 -11.80
CA ALA A 133 2.51 13.79 -13.00
C ALA A 133 3.45 13.58 -14.21
N LYS A 134 4.76 13.72 -14.02
CA LYS A 134 5.78 13.48 -15.06
C LYS A 134 5.69 12.08 -15.68
N VAL A 135 5.35 11.10 -14.87
CA VAL A 135 5.31 9.69 -15.30
C VAL A 135 3.98 9.31 -15.94
N THR A 136 2.89 9.92 -15.46
CA THR A 136 1.53 9.58 -15.90
C THR A 136 1.04 10.44 -17.04
N GLY A 137 1.64 11.62 -17.25
CA GLY A 137 1.15 12.63 -18.17
C GLY A 137 -0.13 13.33 -17.71
N LYS A 138 -0.58 13.08 -16.48
CA LYS A 138 -1.75 13.74 -15.87
C LYS A 138 -1.32 15.00 -15.11
N PRO A 139 -2.24 15.94 -14.84
CA PRO A 139 -1.93 17.14 -14.06
C PRO A 139 -1.44 16.80 -12.65
N ALA A 140 -0.45 17.54 -12.14
CA ALA A 140 0.04 17.38 -10.76
C ALA A 140 -1.07 17.62 -9.72
N THR A 141 -2.05 18.44 -10.04
CA THR A 141 -3.25 18.71 -9.20
C THR A 141 -4.13 17.47 -8.97
N ASP A 142 -3.95 16.41 -9.74
CA ASP A 142 -4.66 15.14 -9.55
C ASP A 142 -4.08 14.31 -8.39
N TYR A 143 -2.90 14.67 -7.92
CA TYR A 143 -2.18 13.95 -6.86
C TYR A 143 -2.02 14.83 -5.63
N ARG A 144 -1.97 14.18 -4.47
CA ARG A 144 -1.73 14.84 -3.19
C ARG A 144 -0.66 14.09 -2.42
N ALA A 145 0.03 14.79 -1.53
CA ALA A 145 0.86 14.15 -0.54
C ALA A 145 0.93 14.99 0.73
N PHE A 146 1.14 14.33 1.86
CA PHE A 146 1.28 14.98 3.15
C PHE A 146 2.03 14.06 4.13
N THR A 147 2.59 14.66 5.15
CA THR A 147 3.16 13.91 6.27
C THR A 147 2.04 13.50 7.24
N LEU A 148 2.19 12.36 7.90
CA LEU A 148 1.14 11.83 8.78
C LEU A 148 0.91 12.67 10.05
N ASP A 149 1.78 13.63 10.37
CA ASP A 149 1.58 14.63 11.43
C ASP A 149 0.98 15.95 10.94
N ALA A 150 0.79 16.11 9.63
CA ALA A 150 0.14 17.26 9.00
C ALA A 150 -0.98 16.82 8.02
N VAL A 151 -1.86 15.96 8.54
CA VAL A 151 -3.02 15.45 7.77
C VAL A 151 -3.96 16.59 7.42
N PRO A 152 -4.33 16.77 6.13
CA PRO A 152 -5.29 17.79 5.73
C PRO A 152 -6.66 17.60 6.42
N GLU A 153 -7.34 18.72 6.69
CA GLU A 153 -8.71 18.68 7.18
C GLU A 153 -9.60 17.88 6.23
N GLY A 154 -10.45 17.02 6.81
CA GLY A 154 -11.37 16.17 6.05
C GLY A 154 -10.73 14.92 5.41
N ALA A 155 -9.43 14.68 5.57
CA ALA A 155 -8.81 13.45 5.05
C ALA A 155 -9.01 12.21 5.94
N LYS A 156 -9.27 12.42 7.24
CA LYS A 156 -9.51 11.31 8.18
C LYS A 156 -10.79 10.55 7.82
N GLY A 157 -10.72 9.23 7.86
CA GLY A 157 -11.86 8.35 7.56
C GLY A 157 -12.28 8.33 6.09
N THR A 158 -11.41 8.77 5.15
CA THR A 158 -11.78 8.85 3.72
C THR A 158 -11.07 7.85 2.83
N PHE A 159 -9.98 7.24 3.30
CA PHE A 159 -9.19 6.32 2.48
C PHE A 159 -9.84 4.94 2.41
N ASP A 160 -10.02 4.44 1.19
CA ASP A 160 -10.47 3.08 0.93
C ASP A 160 -9.34 2.07 1.16
N ARG A 161 -8.12 2.45 0.74
CA ARG A 161 -6.92 1.61 0.83
C ARG A 161 -5.72 2.43 1.26
N ILE A 162 -4.90 1.86 2.13
CA ILE A 162 -3.53 2.33 2.37
C ILE A 162 -2.61 1.14 2.16
N ILE A 163 -1.51 1.33 1.42
CA ILE A 163 -0.53 0.29 1.17
C ILE A 163 0.83 0.64 1.77
N VAL A 164 1.46 -0.35 2.39
CA VAL A 164 2.80 -0.29 2.97
C VAL A 164 3.69 -1.31 2.26
N MET A 165 4.47 -0.83 1.29
CA MET A 165 5.25 -1.69 0.42
C MET A 165 6.68 -1.83 0.94
N ARG A 166 7.01 -2.99 1.52
CA ARG A 166 8.35 -3.33 2.04
C ARG A 166 8.94 -2.27 3.01
N MET A 167 8.07 -1.61 3.74
CA MET A 167 8.48 -0.59 4.70
C MET A 167 8.25 -1.03 6.16
N MET A 168 7.41 -2.06 6.39
CA MET A 168 7.05 -2.49 7.74
C MET A 168 8.28 -2.87 8.59
N HIS A 169 9.28 -3.55 8.01
CA HIS A 169 10.51 -3.88 8.71
C HIS A 169 11.30 -2.65 9.18
N ASN A 170 11.28 -1.57 8.39
CA ASN A 170 11.91 -0.30 8.77
C ASN A 170 11.16 0.36 9.92
N LEU A 171 9.83 0.40 9.85
CA LEU A 171 9.02 0.95 10.93
C LEU A 171 9.26 0.22 12.26
N MET A 172 9.35 -1.11 12.22
CA MET A 172 9.61 -1.92 13.42
C MET A 172 11.00 -1.66 13.99
N ARG A 173 12.06 -1.75 13.17
CA ARG A 173 13.45 -1.55 13.66
C ARG A 173 13.75 -0.13 14.11
N TRP A 174 13.03 0.87 13.58
CA TRP A 174 13.17 2.28 13.99
C TRP A 174 12.25 2.66 15.15
N ASN A 175 11.45 1.70 15.64
CA ASN A 175 10.47 1.92 16.71
C ASN A 175 9.44 3.03 16.40
N MET A 176 9.02 3.10 15.15
CA MET A 176 8.04 4.07 14.64
C MET A 176 6.69 3.43 14.33
N ALA A 177 6.63 2.09 14.27
CA ALA A 177 5.49 1.37 13.74
C ALA A 177 4.17 1.69 14.47
N ASP A 178 4.18 1.73 15.79
CA ASP A 178 2.96 1.99 16.58
C ASP A 178 2.33 3.35 16.23
N GLN A 179 3.13 4.40 16.20
CA GLN A 179 2.65 5.76 15.91
C GLN A 179 2.16 5.88 14.46
N GLU A 180 2.93 5.38 13.50
CA GLU A 180 2.61 5.52 12.08
C GLU A 180 1.38 4.68 11.69
N ILE A 181 1.26 3.46 12.20
CA ILE A 181 0.11 2.59 11.96
C ILE A 181 -1.17 3.18 12.55
N LYS A 182 -1.12 3.77 13.76
CA LYS A 182 -2.28 4.47 14.35
C LYS A 182 -2.75 5.64 13.49
N ARG A 183 -1.83 6.43 12.95
CA ARG A 183 -2.15 7.55 12.05
C ARG A 183 -2.75 7.06 10.73
N MET A 184 -2.19 6.01 10.12
CA MET A 184 -2.78 5.39 8.94
C MET A 184 -4.18 4.84 9.22
N ARG A 185 -4.40 4.24 10.40
CA ARG A 185 -5.71 3.77 10.82
C ARG A 185 -6.76 4.88 10.91
N GLU A 186 -6.37 6.08 11.37
CA GLU A 186 -7.27 7.25 11.42
C GLU A 186 -7.68 7.75 10.03
N LEU A 187 -6.86 7.55 9.00
CA LEU A 187 -7.16 7.93 7.63
C LEU A 187 -8.17 7.00 6.95
N LEU A 188 -8.15 5.72 7.30
CA LEU A 188 -9.00 4.70 6.68
C LEU A 188 -10.48 4.89 7.05
N LYS A 189 -11.36 4.63 6.08
CA LYS A 189 -12.78 4.38 6.31
C LYS A 189 -12.97 3.23 7.29
N ASP A 190 -14.19 3.04 7.80
CA ASP A 190 -14.50 1.93 8.72
C ASP A 190 -14.34 0.55 8.07
N ASP A 191 -14.61 0.45 6.77
CA ASP A 191 -14.40 -0.72 5.91
C ASP A 191 -13.11 -0.63 5.07
N GLY A 192 -12.28 0.37 5.35
CA GLY A 192 -11.01 0.57 4.67
C GLY A 192 -10.00 -0.51 5.01
N LEU A 193 -9.14 -0.86 4.03
CA LEU A 193 -8.12 -1.89 4.18
C LEU A 193 -6.71 -1.28 4.20
N LEU A 194 -5.88 -1.81 5.10
CA LEU A 194 -4.44 -1.57 5.08
C LEU A 194 -3.73 -2.80 4.53
N GLY A 195 -3.06 -2.63 3.39
CA GLY A 195 -2.28 -3.68 2.73
C GLY A 195 -0.81 -3.58 3.09
N ILE A 196 -0.19 -4.70 3.49
CA ILE A 196 1.25 -4.76 3.78
C ILE A 196 1.90 -5.81 2.89
N GLU A 197 2.88 -5.38 2.06
CA GLU A 197 3.83 -6.29 1.40
C GLU A 197 5.14 -6.26 2.18
N GLN A 198 5.63 -7.44 2.64
CA GLN A 198 6.84 -7.54 3.43
C GLN A 198 7.57 -8.85 3.19
N HIS A 199 8.90 -8.83 3.17
CA HIS A 199 9.69 -10.06 3.14
C HIS A 199 9.49 -10.86 4.43
N ARG A 200 9.04 -12.11 4.27
CA ARG A 200 8.72 -13.01 5.37
C ARG A 200 9.96 -13.81 5.81
N ALA A 201 10.27 -13.74 7.10
CA ALA A 201 11.16 -14.70 7.74
C ALA A 201 10.45 -16.06 7.92
N LYS A 202 11.22 -17.14 8.07
CA LYS A 202 10.67 -18.42 8.52
C LYS A 202 10.01 -18.25 9.89
N ALA A 203 8.97 -19.04 10.17
CA ALA A 203 8.23 -18.97 11.43
C ALA A 203 9.12 -19.23 12.66
N ASP A 204 10.09 -20.11 12.51
CA ASP A 204 11.08 -20.50 13.54
C ASP A 204 12.37 -19.65 13.51
N ALA A 205 12.46 -18.64 12.64
CA ALA A 205 13.63 -17.79 12.58
C ALA A 205 13.88 -17.10 13.93
N PRO A 206 15.13 -17.00 14.39
CA PRO A 206 15.43 -16.31 15.64
C PRO A 206 15.10 -14.81 15.51
N TYR A 207 14.76 -14.17 16.63
CA TYR A 207 14.42 -12.74 16.65
C TYR A 207 15.51 -11.88 16.01
N SER A 208 16.79 -12.15 16.26
CA SER A 208 17.93 -11.44 15.66
C SER A 208 18.01 -11.52 14.12
N TYR A 209 17.21 -12.39 13.51
CA TYR A 209 17.05 -12.43 12.05
C TYR A 209 15.77 -11.72 11.58
N ALA A 210 14.73 -11.74 12.40
CA ALA A 210 13.39 -11.25 12.09
C ALA A 210 13.03 -9.93 12.78
N ASP A 211 14.02 -9.20 13.32
CA ASP A 211 13.87 -7.90 13.99
C ASP A 211 13.74 -6.70 13.02
N GLY A 212 13.76 -6.96 11.73
CA GLY A 212 13.69 -5.94 10.68
C GLY A 212 15.05 -5.47 10.15
N ASN A 213 16.16 -5.67 10.87
CA ASN A 213 17.48 -5.18 10.44
C ASN A 213 17.98 -5.82 9.15
N LYS A 214 17.55 -7.04 8.87
CA LYS A 214 17.84 -7.77 7.61
C LYS A 214 16.73 -7.65 6.57
N GLY A 215 15.71 -6.82 6.82
CA GLY A 215 14.57 -6.64 5.92
C GLY A 215 13.48 -7.70 6.06
N TYR A 216 13.59 -8.63 7.02
CA TYR A 216 12.65 -9.73 7.22
C TYR A 216 11.91 -9.58 8.55
N LEU A 217 10.61 -9.95 8.52
CA LEU A 217 9.76 -10.06 9.71
C LEU A 217 9.05 -11.42 9.68
N ARG A 218 8.76 -12.00 10.86
CA ARG A 218 7.87 -13.16 10.92
C ARG A 218 6.42 -12.69 10.71
N GLU A 219 5.67 -13.42 9.93
CA GLU A 219 4.27 -13.12 9.63
C GLU A 219 3.43 -12.98 10.89
N ALA A 220 3.54 -13.95 11.81
CA ALA A 220 2.81 -13.94 13.07
C ALA A 220 3.07 -12.69 13.92
N ASP A 221 4.29 -12.16 13.91
CA ASP A 221 4.63 -10.96 14.65
C ASP A 221 3.96 -9.72 14.03
N VAL A 222 3.93 -9.63 12.70
CA VAL A 222 3.25 -8.55 12.00
C VAL A 222 1.74 -8.61 12.24
N ILE A 223 1.12 -9.78 12.08
CA ILE A 223 -0.31 -9.97 12.34
C ILE A 223 -0.64 -9.54 13.78
N LYS A 224 0.12 -10.05 14.76
CA LYS A 224 -0.11 -9.73 16.16
C LYS A 224 0.04 -8.24 16.46
N PHE A 225 1.06 -7.61 15.87
CA PHE A 225 1.26 -6.16 15.98
C PHE A 225 0.07 -5.38 15.42
N MET A 226 -0.45 -5.79 14.25
CA MET A 226 -1.59 -5.13 13.63
C MET A 226 -2.89 -5.32 14.42
N GLU A 227 -3.11 -6.52 14.99
CA GLU A 227 -4.25 -6.80 15.86
C GLU A 227 -4.28 -5.89 17.09
N VAL A 228 -3.14 -5.71 17.78
CA VAL A 228 -3.07 -4.83 18.97
C VAL A 228 -3.24 -3.35 18.60
N ASN A 229 -2.97 -2.98 17.34
CA ASN A 229 -3.25 -1.66 16.79
C ASN A 229 -4.66 -1.50 16.22
N GLY A 230 -5.56 -2.48 16.45
CA GLY A 230 -6.98 -2.39 16.16
C GLY A 230 -7.37 -2.77 14.73
N PHE A 231 -6.55 -3.56 14.05
CA PHE A 231 -6.87 -4.18 12.78
C PHE A 231 -7.36 -5.62 12.97
N GLU A 232 -8.02 -6.14 11.95
CA GLU A 232 -8.44 -7.54 11.84
C GLU A 232 -7.93 -8.07 10.50
N LEU A 233 -7.31 -9.27 10.51
CA LEU A 233 -6.84 -9.92 9.30
C LEU A 233 -8.04 -10.42 8.47
N VAL A 234 -8.01 -10.17 7.15
CA VAL A 234 -9.06 -10.57 6.20
C VAL A 234 -8.48 -11.30 5.01
#